data_794dc90b2701fea5666c1d9db284aa1a
#
_entry.id   794dc90b2701fea5666c1d9db284aa1a
#
_cell.length_a   1.000
_cell.length_b   1.000
_cell.length_c   1.000
_cell.angle_alpha   90.00
_cell.angle_beta   90.00
_cell.angle_gamma   90.00
#
_symmetry.space_group_name_H-M   'P 1'
#
loop_
_entity.id
_entity.type
_entity.pdbx_description
1 polymer ?
#
loop_
_entity_poly.entity_id
_entity_poly.type
_entity_poly.pdbx_seq_one_letter_code
_entity_poly.pdbx_strand_id
1 'polypeptide(L)'
;MTSIDDALGRLWDADDGDRMLECDGRWASWGSVRSLTERIDRELTAAGCQTGGRVAVVLSNRMESVAALIAIFRGGRTLVTISPLQPPDRLSDDLGASAAPFVLAPAALWSDEVFNRVVADLGATGWRLDDGELDLQVRGTTEAVSGDPAVAIEMLTSGTTGAPKRIPLTRAQLEASLASALRHNDRPEVRTKPPLTGAVGLVTLPIVHIGGLWSLLQSLVAARPIAMLDRFTVPGWHAVVKQYRPAVAGLPPAAMRSVLDSDIPREDLASIRAINAGTSPVDPALVDAFFERYGIPILVVYGATEFSGAVAGWTVKDFHTRWTEKRGSVGRAFPGVRLRVVADDGAAVSRGVTGRLQVATLQAGLAGDWITTSDLGHLDEDGFLYIDGRADDVIVRGGFKVSPETVVRTLRAHPAVADAAVAPMPDQRLGQIPVAAVELRPGAAADGEALREHCRATLTPYEVPARIFVVDELPRGAALKVDRRRLIALLEDLGVPIGQPAAAG
;
A
#
# COMPACT_ATOMS: atom_id res chain seq x y z
N MET A 1 7.33 -16.47 -18.43
CA MET A 1 6.38 -15.32 -18.38
C MET A 1 6.88 -14.30 -19.39
N THR A 2 5.99 -13.63 -20.10
CA THR A 2 6.31 -12.50 -20.97
C THR A 2 6.87 -11.37 -20.10
N SER A 3 7.91 -10.67 -20.55
CA SER A 3 8.43 -9.50 -19.83
C SER A 3 7.36 -8.42 -19.65
N ILE A 4 7.54 -7.51 -18.69
CA ILE A 4 6.63 -6.36 -18.56
C ILE A 4 6.62 -5.55 -19.86
N ASP A 5 7.78 -5.40 -20.49
CA ASP A 5 7.92 -4.63 -21.73
C ASP A 5 7.14 -5.28 -22.90
N ASP A 6 7.23 -6.61 -23.07
CA ASP A 6 6.42 -7.34 -24.06
C ASP A 6 4.92 -7.23 -23.75
N ALA A 7 4.56 -7.30 -22.47
CA ALA A 7 3.17 -7.21 -22.05
C ALA A 7 2.58 -5.80 -22.30
N LEU A 8 3.35 -4.75 -22.00
CA LEU A 8 2.98 -3.38 -22.34
C LEU A 8 2.96 -3.16 -23.85
N GLY A 9 3.89 -3.78 -24.60
CA GLY A 9 3.93 -3.72 -26.06
C GLY A 9 2.64 -4.17 -26.73
N ARG A 10 1.93 -5.14 -26.14
CA ARG A 10 0.62 -5.61 -26.63
C ARG A 10 -0.47 -4.53 -26.66
N LEU A 11 -0.35 -3.48 -25.86
CA LEU A 11 -1.30 -2.36 -25.91
C LEU A 11 -1.26 -1.65 -27.26
N TRP A 12 -0.13 -1.71 -27.99
CA TRP A 12 0.00 -1.15 -29.33
C TRP A 12 -0.75 -1.94 -30.43
N ASP A 13 -1.27 -3.15 -30.08
CA ASP A 13 -2.14 -3.94 -30.95
C ASP A 13 -3.63 -3.55 -30.75
N ALA A 14 -3.95 -2.62 -29.86
CA ALA A 14 -5.32 -2.12 -29.64
C ALA A 14 -5.65 -0.97 -30.60
N ASP A 15 -6.95 -0.83 -30.90
CA ASP A 15 -7.46 0.28 -31.68
C ASP A 15 -7.47 1.59 -30.88
N ASP A 16 -7.19 2.73 -31.54
CA ASP A 16 -7.18 4.04 -30.89
C ASP A 16 -8.50 4.43 -30.20
N GLY A 17 -9.62 3.91 -30.69
CA GLY A 17 -10.94 4.11 -30.10
C GLY A 17 -11.24 3.26 -28.88
N ASP A 18 -10.40 2.26 -28.57
CA ASP A 18 -10.66 1.36 -27.46
C ASP A 18 -10.60 2.08 -26.10
N ARG A 19 -11.52 1.72 -25.22
CA ARG A 19 -11.57 2.26 -23.86
C ARG A 19 -10.41 1.70 -23.04
N MET A 20 -9.52 2.56 -22.55
CA MET A 20 -8.38 2.13 -21.74
C MET A 20 -8.49 2.50 -20.27
N LEU A 21 -8.73 3.78 -19.98
CA LEU A 21 -8.75 4.28 -18.60
C LEU A 21 -10.02 5.05 -18.31
N GLU A 22 -10.66 4.71 -17.23
CA GLU A 22 -11.79 5.48 -16.68
C GLU A 22 -11.31 6.16 -15.39
N CYS A 23 -11.51 7.47 -15.34
CA CYS A 23 -11.29 8.28 -14.16
C CYS A 23 -12.49 9.23 -13.98
N ASP A 24 -13.07 9.27 -12.81
CA ASP A 24 -14.20 10.18 -12.47
C ASP A 24 -15.38 10.09 -13.45
N GLY A 25 -15.73 8.89 -13.90
CA GLY A 25 -16.85 8.64 -14.83
C GLY A 25 -16.52 8.91 -16.31
N ARG A 26 -15.28 9.27 -16.63
CA ARG A 26 -14.86 9.56 -18.01
C ARG A 26 -13.84 8.55 -18.51
N TRP A 27 -14.13 7.99 -19.70
CA TRP A 27 -13.20 7.10 -20.39
C TRP A 27 -12.21 7.89 -21.26
N ALA A 28 -10.92 7.66 -21.05
CA ALA A 28 -9.89 7.97 -22.03
C ALA A 28 -9.73 6.78 -22.97
N SER A 29 -9.61 7.07 -24.28
CA SER A 29 -9.31 6.06 -25.28
C SER A 29 -7.83 5.67 -25.26
N TRP A 30 -7.52 4.49 -25.81
CA TRP A 30 -6.13 4.08 -26.01
C TRP A 30 -5.35 5.11 -26.83
N GLY A 31 -5.94 5.64 -27.91
CA GLY A 31 -5.29 6.66 -28.73
C GLY A 31 -4.88 7.90 -27.95
N SER A 32 -5.71 8.36 -26.99
CA SER A 32 -5.36 9.47 -26.11
C SER A 32 -4.18 9.14 -25.19
N VAL A 33 -4.24 7.98 -24.55
CA VAL A 33 -3.16 7.52 -23.63
C VAL A 33 -1.87 7.28 -24.41
N ARG A 34 -1.95 6.64 -25.59
CA ARG A 34 -0.81 6.38 -26.45
C ARG A 34 -0.14 7.66 -26.92
N SER A 35 -0.92 8.62 -27.42
CA SER A 35 -0.39 9.91 -27.91
C SER A 35 0.36 10.65 -26.82
N LEU A 36 -0.20 10.69 -25.58
CA LEU A 36 0.48 11.30 -24.45
C LEU A 36 1.73 10.52 -24.03
N THR A 37 1.66 9.19 -24.01
CA THR A 37 2.81 8.31 -23.73
C THR A 37 3.96 8.58 -24.70
N GLU A 38 3.69 8.62 -26.00
CA GLU A 38 4.68 8.86 -27.04
C GLU A 38 5.24 10.30 -26.99
N ARG A 39 4.41 11.28 -26.60
CA ARG A 39 4.86 12.66 -26.38
C ARG A 39 5.81 12.74 -25.18
N ILE A 40 5.48 12.12 -24.05
CA ILE A 40 6.35 12.07 -22.87
C ILE A 40 7.69 11.40 -23.21
N ASP A 41 7.66 10.28 -23.92
CA ASP A 41 8.89 9.56 -24.32
C ASP A 41 9.79 10.44 -25.22
N ARG A 42 9.22 11.12 -26.23
CA ARG A 42 9.96 12.04 -27.11
C ARG A 42 10.60 13.19 -26.35
N GLU A 43 9.85 13.84 -25.46
CA GLU A 43 10.34 14.99 -24.69
C GLU A 43 11.45 14.57 -23.71
N LEU A 44 11.31 13.45 -23.01
CA LEU A 44 12.35 12.90 -22.15
C LEU A 44 13.61 12.54 -22.95
N THR A 45 13.44 11.90 -24.10
CA THR A 45 14.56 11.56 -25.00
C THR A 45 15.27 12.81 -25.53
N ALA A 46 14.51 13.82 -25.97
CA ALA A 46 15.05 15.10 -26.46
C ALA A 46 15.79 15.88 -25.35
N ALA A 47 15.37 15.72 -24.08
CA ALA A 47 16.06 16.27 -22.93
C ALA A 47 17.28 15.46 -22.48
N GLY A 48 17.64 14.36 -23.18
CA GLY A 48 18.80 13.55 -22.86
C GLY A 48 18.54 12.44 -21.80
N CYS A 49 17.29 12.18 -21.43
CA CYS A 49 16.96 11.10 -20.50
C CYS A 49 17.16 9.74 -21.18
N GLN A 50 18.29 9.12 -20.94
CA GLN A 50 18.68 7.80 -21.49
C GLN A 50 18.08 6.66 -20.66
N THR A 51 18.30 5.40 -21.12
CA THR A 51 18.02 4.18 -20.35
C THR A 51 18.66 4.25 -18.96
N GLY A 52 17.90 3.88 -17.93
CA GLY A 52 18.29 4.05 -16.52
C GLY A 52 18.13 5.48 -16.00
N GLY A 53 17.80 6.45 -16.86
CA GLY A 53 17.54 7.83 -16.44
C GLY A 53 16.37 7.92 -15.46
N ARG A 54 16.51 8.72 -14.40
CA ARG A 54 15.56 8.82 -13.29
C ARG A 54 14.58 9.96 -13.51
N VAL A 55 13.28 9.65 -13.52
CA VAL A 55 12.20 10.60 -13.76
C VAL A 55 11.27 10.65 -12.55
N ALA A 56 11.28 11.78 -11.83
CA ALA A 56 10.32 12.02 -10.75
C ALA A 56 8.95 12.33 -11.34
N VAL A 57 7.94 11.61 -10.89
CA VAL A 57 6.54 11.82 -11.29
C VAL A 57 5.69 12.00 -10.05
N VAL A 58 4.95 13.10 -9.99
CA VAL A 58 3.91 13.28 -8.97
C VAL A 58 2.71 12.42 -9.37
N LEU A 59 2.61 11.25 -8.73
CA LEU A 59 1.69 10.19 -9.13
C LEU A 59 0.31 10.31 -8.47
N SER A 60 -0.71 10.57 -9.27
CA SER A 60 -2.12 10.50 -8.90
C SER A 60 -2.84 9.39 -9.69
N ASN A 61 -4.04 9.01 -9.24
CA ASN A 61 -4.87 8.03 -9.95
C ASN A 61 -5.54 8.69 -11.17
N ARG A 62 -4.74 9.09 -12.17
CA ARG A 62 -5.18 9.78 -13.38
C ARG A 62 -4.48 9.24 -14.62
N MET A 63 -5.06 9.55 -15.78
CA MET A 63 -4.55 9.11 -17.08
C MET A 63 -3.10 9.51 -17.31
N GLU A 64 -2.75 10.74 -16.94
CA GLU A 64 -1.42 11.32 -17.11
C GLU A 64 -0.33 10.50 -16.40
N SER A 65 -0.62 10.09 -15.17
CA SER A 65 0.30 9.25 -14.39
C SER A 65 0.50 7.86 -15.02
N VAL A 66 -0.55 7.28 -15.60
CA VAL A 66 -0.46 5.99 -16.30
C VAL A 66 0.31 6.13 -17.61
N ALA A 67 0.07 7.20 -18.38
CA ALA A 67 0.82 7.49 -19.60
C ALA A 67 2.31 7.70 -19.30
N ALA A 68 2.64 8.44 -18.23
CA ALA A 68 4.01 8.65 -17.77
C ALA A 68 4.68 7.34 -17.35
N LEU A 69 4.00 6.48 -16.58
CA LEU A 69 4.51 5.17 -16.19
C LEU A 69 4.83 4.31 -17.42
N ILE A 70 3.92 4.24 -18.40
CA ILE A 70 4.13 3.45 -19.61
C ILE A 70 5.32 4.01 -20.42
N ALA A 71 5.43 5.35 -20.58
CA ALA A 71 6.53 6.00 -21.30
C ALA A 71 7.90 5.74 -20.64
N ILE A 72 7.95 5.85 -19.32
CA ILE A 72 9.17 5.63 -18.52
C ILE A 72 9.60 4.16 -18.63
N PHE A 73 8.66 3.21 -18.51
CA PHE A 73 8.97 1.78 -18.61
C PHE A 73 9.47 1.40 -19.99
N ARG A 74 8.77 1.83 -21.05
CA ARG A 74 9.17 1.54 -22.43
C ARG A 74 10.52 2.15 -22.80
N GLY A 75 10.83 3.34 -22.29
CA GLY A 75 12.13 3.98 -22.48
C GLY A 75 13.27 3.37 -21.65
N GLY A 76 13.02 2.30 -20.91
CA GLY A 76 14.01 1.67 -20.03
C GLY A 76 14.48 2.58 -18.89
N ARG A 77 13.68 3.57 -18.50
CA ARG A 77 13.97 4.56 -17.46
C ARG A 77 13.47 4.14 -16.10
N THR A 78 13.86 4.87 -15.07
CA THR A 78 13.42 4.63 -13.67
C THR A 78 12.35 5.64 -13.28
N LEU A 79 11.18 5.16 -12.89
CA LEU A 79 10.12 5.95 -12.28
C LEU A 79 10.47 6.26 -10.82
N VAL A 80 10.65 7.52 -10.48
CA VAL A 80 10.79 7.98 -9.08
C VAL A 80 9.44 8.49 -8.62
N THR A 81 8.79 7.77 -7.70
CA THR A 81 7.44 8.14 -7.26
C THR A 81 7.50 9.30 -6.27
N ILE A 82 6.71 10.34 -6.51
CA ILE A 82 6.46 11.45 -5.58
C ILE A 82 4.98 11.45 -5.24
N SER A 83 4.66 11.50 -3.95
CA SER A 83 3.28 11.41 -3.47
C SER A 83 2.61 12.79 -3.43
N PRO A 84 1.51 13.02 -4.18
CA PRO A 84 0.73 14.25 -4.09
C PRO A 84 -0.06 14.37 -2.78
N LEU A 85 -0.06 13.32 -1.98
CA LEU A 85 -0.83 13.21 -0.73
C LEU A 85 -0.03 13.71 0.48
N GLN A 86 1.23 14.09 0.26
CA GLN A 86 2.06 14.75 1.25
C GLN A 86 1.70 16.24 1.35
N PRO A 87 1.90 16.86 2.52
CA PRO A 87 1.92 18.33 2.61
C PRO A 87 2.94 18.93 1.63
N PRO A 88 2.70 20.13 1.07
CA PRO A 88 3.57 20.73 0.04
C PRO A 88 5.06 20.77 0.40
N ASP A 89 5.39 21.17 1.64
CA ASP A 89 6.80 21.24 2.09
C ASP A 89 7.45 19.84 2.05
N ARG A 90 6.76 18.81 2.53
CA ARG A 90 7.27 17.42 2.52
C ARG A 90 7.37 16.84 1.11
N LEU A 91 6.45 17.22 0.21
CA LEU A 91 6.53 16.81 -1.19
C LEU A 91 7.78 17.41 -1.82
N SER A 92 8.05 18.68 -1.56
CA SER A 92 9.23 19.40 -2.05
C SER A 92 10.52 18.82 -1.46
N ASP A 93 10.55 18.51 -0.17
CA ASP A 93 11.67 17.83 0.48
C ASP A 93 11.94 16.44 -0.14
N ASP A 94 10.87 15.65 -0.38
CA ASP A 94 10.98 14.33 -1.00
C ASP A 94 11.49 14.41 -2.43
N LEU A 95 11.03 15.42 -3.20
CA LEU A 95 11.54 15.69 -4.54
C LEU A 95 13.03 16.05 -4.50
N GLY A 96 13.43 16.98 -3.61
CA GLY A 96 14.82 17.38 -3.41
C GLY A 96 15.72 16.19 -3.04
N ALA A 97 15.29 15.39 -2.06
CA ALA A 97 16.00 14.18 -1.61
C ALA A 97 16.07 13.09 -2.71
N SER A 98 15.15 13.11 -3.68
CA SER A 98 15.16 12.18 -4.80
C SER A 98 16.34 12.40 -5.74
N ALA A 99 16.82 13.65 -5.85
CA ALA A 99 17.84 14.07 -6.80
C ALA A 99 17.57 13.63 -8.26
N ALA A 100 16.29 13.60 -8.66
CA ALA A 100 15.89 13.20 -10.00
C ALA A 100 16.09 14.36 -10.99
N PRO A 101 16.81 14.16 -12.11
CA PRO A 101 17.12 15.24 -13.07
C PRO A 101 15.94 15.61 -13.99
N PHE A 102 14.86 14.83 -13.95
CA PHE A 102 13.65 15.05 -14.75
C PHE A 102 12.41 14.99 -13.85
N VAL A 103 11.47 15.93 -14.01
CA VAL A 103 10.30 16.09 -13.15
C VAL A 103 9.04 16.24 -13.98
N LEU A 104 8.04 15.41 -13.73
CA LEU A 104 6.68 15.53 -14.27
C LEU A 104 5.71 15.81 -13.12
N ALA A 105 5.03 16.95 -13.16
CA ALA A 105 4.14 17.39 -12.09
C ALA A 105 2.90 18.12 -12.61
N PRO A 106 1.75 18.08 -11.87
CA PRO A 106 0.53 18.79 -12.26
C PRO A 106 0.70 20.31 -12.15
N ALA A 107 -0.16 21.06 -12.86
CA ALA A 107 -0.14 22.51 -12.94
C ALA A 107 -0.11 23.22 -11.57
N ALA A 108 -0.85 22.70 -10.60
CA ALA A 108 -0.94 23.28 -9.27
C ALA A 108 0.43 23.41 -8.56
N LEU A 109 1.35 22.47 -8.77
CA LEU A 109 2.69 22.51 -8.17
C LEU A 109 3.60 23.52 -8.86
N TRP A 110 3.43 23.74 -10.16
CA TRP A 110 4.20 24.77 -10.90
C TRP A 110 3.82 26.21 -10.52
N SER A 111 2.75 26.39 -9.75
CA SER A 111 2.37 27.67 -9.14
C SER A 111 2.96 27.85 -7.72
N ASP A 112 3.62 26.85 -7.17
CA ASP A 112 4.23 26.87 -5.84
C ASP A 112 5.71 27.29 -5.93
N GLU A 113 6.09 28.36 -5.21
CA GLU A 113 7.45 28.89 -5.23
C GLU A 113 8.48 27.95 -4.60
N VAL A 114 8.09 27.18 -3.57
CA VAL A 114 8.99 26.22 -2.89
C VAL A 114 9.29 25.07 -3.84
N PHE A 115 8.27 24.51 -4.48
CA PHE A 115 8.43 23.46 -5.48
C PHE A 115 9.36 23.92 -6.63
N ASN A 116 9.10 25.09 -7.21
CA ASN A 116 9.92 25.63 -8.30
C ASN A 116 11.38 25.85 -7.89
N ARG A 117 11.62 26.32 -6.66
CA ARG A 117 12.98 26.48 -6.11
C ARG A 117 13.69 25.15 -6.02
N VAL A 118 13.04 24.11 -5.50
CA VAL A 118 13.62 22.77 -5.40
C VAL A 118 13.97 22.21 -6.78
N VAL A 119 13.09 22.36 -7.78
CA VAL A 119 13.39 21.95 -9.17
C VAL A 119 14.59 22.71 -9.74
N ALA A 120 14.70 24.01 -9.47
CA ALA A 120 15.83 24.84 -9.90
C ALA A 120 17.13 24.46 -9.18
N ASP A 121 17.11 24.23 -7.88
CA ASP A 121 18.26 23.81 -7.07
C ASP A 121 18.79 22.42 -7.50
N LEU A 122 17.89 21.52 -7.95
CA LEU A 122 18.26 20.26 -8.57
C LEU A 122 18.88 20.45 -9.98
N GLY A 123 18.74 21.62 -10.59
CA GLY A 123 19.05 21.82 -12.02
C GLY A 123 18.23 20.90 -12.93
N ALA A 124 17.07 20.49 -12.50
CA ALA A 124 16.25 19.50 -13.19
C ALA A 124 15.46 20.11 -14.36
N THR A 125 15.23 19.33 -15.42
CA THR A 125 14.27 19.67 -16.46
C THR A 125 12.88 19.24 -16.02
N GLY A 126 11.90 20.14 -16.09
CA GLY A 126 10.56 19.89 -15.57
C GLY A 126 9.45 20.22 -16.56
N TRP A 127 8.43 19.38 -16.57
CA TRP A 127 7.23 19.54 -17.39
C TRP A 127 5.98 19.56 -16.52
N ARG A 128 5.05 20.42 -16.90
CA ARG A 128 3.66 20.32 -16.49
C ARG A 128 3.02 19.12 -17.21
N LEU A 129 2.41 18.25 -16.45
CA LEU A 129 1.69 17.08 -16.95
C LEU A 129 0.29 17.09 -16.35
N ASP A 130 -0.69 17.59 -17.09
CA ASP A 130 -2.06 17.80 -16.61
C ASP A 130 -3.03 17.90 -17.78
N ASP A 131 -4.31 17.53 -17.58
CA ASP A 131 -5.39 17.61 -18.57
C ASP A 131 -5.05 17.00 -19.94
N GLY A 132 -4.26 15.92 -19.95
CA GLY A 132 -3.80 15.25 -21.18
C GLY A 132 -2.69 16.01 -21.93
N GLU A 133 -2.17 17.10 -21.36
CA GLU A 133 -1.14 17.94 -21.96
C GLU A 133 0.21 17.79 -21.24
N LEU A 134 1.28 18.03 -22.01
CA LEU A 134 2.66 18.03 -21.52
C LEU A 134 3.35 19.32 -21.98
N ASP A 135 3.71 20.19 -21.06
CA ASP A 135 4.33 21.47 -21.37
C ASP A 135 5.62 21.67 -20.58
N LEU A 136 6.69 22.01 -21.28
CA LEU A 136 7.98 22.33 -20.66
C LEU A 136 7.83 23.59 -19.78
N GLN A 137 8.18 23.49 -18.51
CA GLN A 137 8.15 24.59 -17.55
C GLN A 137 9.56 25.16 -17.31
N VAL A 138 10.53 24.28 -17.17
CA VAL A 138 11.92 24.66 -16.93
C VAL A 138 12.85 23.70 -17.67
N ARG A 139 13.90 24.26 -18.30
CA ARG A 139 14.98 23.48 -18.89
C ARG A 139 16.15 23.44 -17.91
N GLY A 140 16.46 22.25 -17.45
CA GLY A 140 17.54 22.05 -16.50
C GLY A 140 18.95 22.14 -17.09
N THR A 141 19.91 22.21 -16.20
CA THR A 141 21.35 22.27 -16.52
C THR A 141 22.08 20.97 -16.09
N THR A 142 21.42 20.12 -15.33
CA THR A 142 22.02 18.85 -14.86
C THR A 142 22.16 17.90 -16.03
N GLU A 143 23.40 17.44 -16.29
CA GLU A 143 23.61 16.32 -17.20
C GLU A 143 22.89 15.09 -16.68
N ALA A 144 22.22 14.37 -17.58
CA ALA A 144 21.48 13.16 -17.22
C ALA A 144 22.45 12.11 -16.67
N VAL A 145 22.44 11.93 -15.35
CA VAL A 145 23.19 10.85 -14.71
C VAL A 145 22.45 9.55 -15.02
N SER A 146 23.11 8.60 -15.68
CA SER A 146 22.62 7.27 -15.87
C SER A 146 22.47 6.58 -14.50
N GLY A 147 21.25 6.27 -14.10
CA GLY A 147 20.97 5.39 -12.98
C GLY A 147 21.23 3.93 -13.34
N ASP A 148 20.86 3.03 -12.45
CA ASP A 148 20.90 1.59 -12.71
C ASP A 148 19.77 1.20 -13.67
N PRO A 149 20.06 0.72 -14.90
CA PRO A 149 19.03 0.34 -15.87
C PRO A 149 18.18 -0.86 -15.44
N ALA A 150 18.61 -1.62 -14.44
CA ALA A 150 17.82 -2.69 -13.87
C ALA A 150 16.66 -2.15 -13.00
N VAL A 151 16.80 -0.95 -12.42
CA VAL A 151 15.78 -0.35 -11.56
C VAL A 151 14.65 0.23 -12.42
N ALA A 152 13.44 -0.26 -12.20
CA ALA A 152 12.25 0.23 -12.88
C ALA A 152 11.54 1.34 -12.09
N ILE A 153 11.51 1.22 -10.77
CA ILE A 153 10.78 2.13 -9.87
C ILE A 153 11.60 2.38 -8.60
N GLU A 154 11.58 3.60 -8.13
CA GLU A 154 12.00 3.97 -6.78
C GLU A 154 10.79 4.47 -5.99
N MET A 155 10.44 3.78 -4.91
CA MET A 155 9.31 4.11 -4.06
C MET A 155 9.75 4.58 -2.68
N LEU A 156 9.10 5.64 -2.19
CA LEU A 156 9.29 6.08 -0.81
C LEU A 156 8.49 5.19 0.14
N THR A 157 9.14 4.65 1.16
CA THR A 157 8.46 3.94 2.24
C THR A 157 8.40 4.81 3.48
N SER A 158 7.24 4.84 4.13
CA SER A 158 7.12 5.44 5.45
C SER A 158 7.78 4.51 6.48
N GLY A 159 9.06 4.71 6.76
CA GLY A 159 9.74 4.03 7.87
C GLY A 159 8.99 4.31 9.17
N THR A 160 8.74 3.27 9.97
CA THR A 160 8.03 3.39 11.25
C THR A 160 8.89 4.08 12.33
N THR A 161 10.22 4.05 12.19
CA THR A 161 11.17 4.50 13.22
C THR A 161 12.28 5.43 12.71
N GLY A 162 12.28 5.81 11.43
CA GLY A 162 13.35 6.62 10.84
C GLY A 162 12.89 7.55 9.72
N ALA A 163 13.85 8.24 9.09
CA ALA A 163 13.59 9.00 7.88
C ALA A 163 13.04 8.06 6.79
N PRO A 164 12.09 8.52 5.95
CA PRO A 164 11.58 7.73 4.83
C PRO A 164 12.73 7.26 3.94
N LYS A 165 12.66 6.00 3.48
CA LYS A 165 13.67 5.41 2.60
C LYS A 165 13.10 5.16 1.22
N ARG A 166 13.87 5.47 0.17
CA ARG A 166 13.54 5.04 -1.19
C ARG A 166 14.00 3.61 -1.42
N ILE A 167 13.06 2.77 -1.85
CA ILE A 167 13.31 1.37 -2.17
C ILE A 167 13.36 1.25 -3.69
N PRO A 168 14.52 0.84 -4.26
CA PRO A 168 14.61 0.53 -5.67
C PRO A 168 13.97 -0.83 -5.95
N LEU A 169 13.08 -0.89 -6.93
CA LEU A 169 12.44 -2.10 -7.43
C LEU A 169 12.90 -2.34 -8.86
N THR A 170 13.55 -3.46 -9.09
CA THR A 170 14.02 -3.82 -10.43
C THR A 170 12.89 -4.41 -11.28
N ARG A 171 13.03 -4.37 -12.61
CA ARG A 171 12.10 -5.02 -13.55
C ARG A 171 11.95 -6.50 -13.23
N ALA A 172 13.05 -7.20 -13.00
CA ALA A 172 13.05 -8.62 -12.67
C ALA A 172 12.28 -8.93 -11.37
N GLN A 173 12.38 -8.07 -10.34
CA GLN A 173 11.61 -8.20 -9.11
C GLN A 173 10.11 -8.04 -9.35
N LEU A 174 9.70 -7.02 -10.11
CA LEU A 174 8.29 -6.79 -10.45
C LEU A 174 7.72 -7.96 -11.27
N GLU A 175 8.47 -8.47 -12.25
CA GLU A 175 8.08 -9.63 -13.05
C GLU A 175 7.94 -10.89 -12.21
N ALA A 176 8.88 -11.13 -11.29
CA ALA A 176 8.82 -12.26 -10.37
C ALA A 176 7.59 -12.17 -9.45
N SER A 177 7.26 -10.95 -8.96
CA SER A 177 6.08 -10.70 -8.15
C SER A 177 4.78 -10.98 -8.90
N LEU A 178 4.63 -10.45 -10.12
CA LEU A 178 3.47 -10.68 -10.98
C LEU A 178 3.31 -12.18 -11.30
N ALA A 179 4.41 -12.87 -11.63
CA ALA A 179 4.40 -14.31 -11.93
C ALA A 179 3.99 -15.15 -10.70
N SER A 180 4.49 -14.80 -9.53
CA SER A 180 4.18 -15.50 -8.28
C SER A 180 2.69 -15.39 -7.95
N ALA A 181 2.11 -14.19 -8.08
CA ALA A 181 0.70 -13.96 -7.86
C ALA A 181 -0.22 -14.68 -8.86
N LEU A 182 0.15 -14.72 -10.13
CA LEU A 182 -0.60 -15.48 -11.15
C LEU A 182 -0.63 -16.97 -10.80
N ARG A 183 0.51 -17.55 -10.42
CA ARG A 183 0.60 -18.95 -10.00
C ARG A 183 -0.17 -19.23 -8.72
N HIS A 184 -0.14 -18.30 -7.76
CA HIS A 184 -0.88 -18.44 -6.49
C HIS A 184 -2.41 -18.54 -6.72
N ASN A 185 -2.92 -17.86 -7.73
CA ASN A 185 -4.35 -17.83 -8.05
C ASN A 185 -4.77 -18.86 -9.11
N ASP A 186 -3.94 -19.85 -9.43
CA ASP A 186 -4.19 -20.87 -10.47
C ASP A 186 -4.67 -20.25 -11.79
N ARG A 187 -4.17 -19.09 -12.16
CA ARG A 187 -4.54 -18.41 -13.40
C ARG A 187 -3.56 -18.82 -14.49
N PRO A 188 -4.02 -19.57 -15.51
CA PRO A 188 -3.21 -19.79 -16.69
C PRO A 188 -2.92 -18.45 -17.38
N GLU A 189 -1.83 -18.39 -18.12
CA GLU A 189 -1.37 -17.18 -18.81
C GLU A 189 -2.50 -16.36 -19.44
N VAL A 190 -2.49 -15.05 -19.19
CA VAL A 190 -3.50 -14.06 -19.59
C VAL A 190 -3.61 -13.85 -21.13
N ARG A 191 -2.97 -14.69 -21.95
CA ARG A 191 -2.61 -14.43 -23.36
C ARG A 191 -3.69 -14.63 -24.41
N THR A 192 -4.94 -14.97 -24.08
CA THR A 192 -5.91 -15.43 -25.08
C THR A 192 -6.88 -14.36 -25.60
N LYS A 193 -6.90 -13.15 -25.05
CA LYS A 193 -7.84 -12.10 -25.46
C LYS A 193 -7.13 -10.95 -26.19
N PRO A 194 -7.77 -10.33 -27.19
CA PRO A 194 -7.28 -9.06 -27.73
C PRO A 194 -7.12 -8.01 -26.62
N PRO A 195 -6.16 -7.07 -26.73
CA PRO A 195 -5.98 -6.04 -25.72
C PRO A 195 -7.26 -5.22 -25.55
N LEU A 196 -7.48 -4.71 -24.34
CA LEU A 196 -8.59 -3.83 -23.92
C LEU A 196 -10.01 -4.40 -24.12
N THR A 197 -10.15 -5.70 -24.42
CA THR A 197 -11.46 -6.37 -24.58
C THR A 197 -11.86 -7.19 -23.34
N GLY A 198 -11.02 -7.26 -22.32
CA GLY A 198 -11.26 -8.02 -21.10
C GLY A 198 -12.20 -7.33 -20.11
N ALA A 199 -12.44 -8.00 -18.98
CA ALA A 199 -13.15 -7.38 -17.87
C ALA A 199 -12.34 -6.20 -17.30
N VAL A 200 -13.04 -5.14 -16.90
CA VAL A 200 -12.42 -3.93 -16.34
C VAL A 200 -11.64 -4.26 -15.05
N GLY A 201 -10.38 -3.85 -14.98
CA GLY A 201 -9.58 -3.87 -13.78
C GLY A 201 -9.94 -2.69 -12.88
N LEU A 202 -10.02 -2.90 -11.57
CA LEU A 202 -10.35 -1.84 -10.63
C LEU A 202 -9.12 -1.44 -9.81
N VAL A 203 -8.76 -0.15 -9.85
CA VAL A 203 -7.69 0.44 -9.03
C VAL A 203 -8.32 1.40 -8.03
N THR A 204 -8.38 0.98 -6.76
CA THR A 204 -9.01 1.71 -5.67
C THR A 204 -8.03 2.39 -4.73
N LEU A 205 -6.77 1.96 -4.76
CA LEU A 205 -5.71 2.50 -3.93
C LEU A 205 -4.84 3.48 -4.74
N PRO A 206 -4.23 4.48 -4.09
CA PRO A 206 -3.30 5.38 -4.76
C PRO A 206 -2.12 4.61 -5.38
N ILE A 207 -1.86 4.84 -6.67
CA ILE A 207 -0.77 4.18 -7.41
C ILE A 207 0.63 4.61 -6.97
N VAL A 208 0.74 5.64 -6.17
CA VAL A 208 1.99 6.04 -5.50
C VAL A 208 2.39 5.05 -4.39
N HIS A 209 1.48 4.18 -3.96
CA HIS A 209 1.74 3.10 -3.00
C HIS A 209 1.79 1.74 -3.70
N ILE A 210 2.61 0.83 -3.18
CA ILE A 210 2.83 -0.49 -3.81
C ILE A 210 1.52 -1.26 -4.07
N GLY A 211 0.51 -1.18 -3.21
CA GLY A 211 -0.77 -1.87 -3.41
C GLY A 211 -1.56 -1.35 -4.61
N GLY A 212 -1.61 -0.02 -4.79
CA GLY A 212 -2.26 0.62 -5.95
C GLY A 212 -1.47 0.38 -7.24
N LEU A 213 -0.16 0.60 -7.17
CA LEU A 213 0.76 0.35 -8.30
C LEU A 213 0.68 -1.10 -8.79
N TRP A 214 0.66 -2.05 -7.85
CA TRP A 214 0.58 -3.46 -8.17
C TRP A 214 -0.74 -3.84 -8.87
N SER A 215 -1.88 -3.27 -8.42
CA SER A 215 -3.19 -3.43 -9.06
C SER A 215 -3.20 -2.85 -10.49
N LEU A 216 -2.55 -1.68 -10.67
CA LEU A 216 -2.36 -1.06 -11.97
C LEU A 216 -1.51 -1.94 -12.89
N LEU A 217 -0.33 -2.36 -12.45
CA LEU A 217 0.59 -3.19 -13.23
C LEU A 217 -0.04 -4.52 -13.65
N GLN A 218 -0.79 -5.17 -12.76
CA GLN A 218 -1.54 -6.39 -13.12
C GLN A 218 -2.53 -6.15 -14.27
N SER A 219 -3.23 -5.02 -14.23
CA SER A 219 -4.20 -4.68 -15.27
C SER A 219 -3.53 -4.32 -16.59
N LEU A 220 -2.43 -3.56 -16.55
CA LEU A 220 -1.64 -3.19 -17.72
C LEU A 220 -0.99 -4.41 -18.39
N VAL A 221 -0.33 -5.28 -17.62
CA VAL A 221 0.29 -6.52 -18.11
C VAL A 221 -0.75 -7.47 -18.72
N ALA A 222 -1.96 -7.46 -18.19
CA ALA A 222 -3.08 -8.20 -18.74
C ALA A 222 -3.76 -7.49 -19.92
N ALA A 223 -3.30 -6.31 -20.32
CA ALA A 223 -3.89 -5.43 -21.34
C ALA A 223 -5.41 -5.28 -21.16
N ARG A 224 -5.85 -4.95 -19.93
CA ARG A 224 -7.27 -4.79 -19.59
C ARG A 224 -7.64 -3.32 -19.55
N PRO A 225 -8.90 -2.96 -19.87
CA PRO A 225 -9.41 -1.63 -19.53
C PRO A 225 -9.44 -1.48 -18.01
N ILE A 226 -9.20 -0.27 -17.52
CA ILE A 226 -8.97 0.01 -16.10
C ILE A 226 -9.92 1.13 -15.65
N ALA A 227 -10.63 0.93 -14.54
CA ALA A 227 -11.32 1.98 -13.81
C ALA A 227 -10.50 2.34 -12.57
N MET A 228 -10.21 3.63 -12.42
CA MET A 228 -9.41 4.17 -11.33
C MET A 228 -10.26 5.13 -10.49
N LEU A 229 -10.21 4.99 -9.18
CA LEU A 229 -10.77 5.97 -8.27
C LEU A 229 -9.67 6.95 -7.86
N ASP A 230 -9.88 8.24 -8.03
CA ASP A 230 -8.97 9.27 -7.53
C ASP A 230 -8.84 9.15 -6.00
N ARG A 231 -9.99 8.98 -5.34
CA ARG A 231 -10.09 8.71 -3.90
C ARG A 231 -11.17 7.66 -3.64
N PHE A 232 -10.91 6.76 -2.70
CA PHE A 232 -11.95 5.85 -2.23
C PHE A 232 -13.06 6.64 -1.50
N THR A 233 -14.27 6.48 -1.99
CA THR A 233 -15.52 6.82 -1.30
C THR A 233 -16.48 5.66 -1.49
N VAL A 234 -17.33 5.38 -0.50
CA VAL A 234 -18.31 4.29 -0.62
C VAL A 234 -19.22 4.46 -1.84
N PRO A 235 -19.83 5.66 -2.08
CA PRO A 235 -20.66 5.85 -3.27
C PRO A 235 -19.91 5.72 -4.59
N GLY A 236 -18.69 6.28 -4.69
CA GLY A 236 -17.87 6.18 -5.91
C GLY A 236 -17.45 4.74 -6.20
N TRP A 237 -16.98 4.02 -5.19
CA TRP A 237 -16.62 2.60 -5.32
C TRP A 237 -17.84 1.75 -5.72
N HIS A 238 -18.99 1.95 -5.06
CA HIS A 238 -20.22 1.24 -5.38
C HIS A 238 -20.67 1.48 -6.83
N ALA A 239 -20.65 2.75 -7.29
CA ALA A 239 -21.00 3.09 -8.66
C ALA A 239 -20.14 2.35 -9.70
N VAL A 240 -18.82 2.34 -9.50
CA VAL A 240 -17.86 1.65 -10.37
C VAL A 240 -18.07 0.13 -10.34
N VAL A 241 -18.28 -0.47 -9.16
CA VAL A 241 -18.55 -1.91 -9.04
C VAL A 241 -19.85 -2.29 -9.75
N LYS A 242 -20.93 -1.52 -9.54
CA LYS A 242 -22.23 -1.75 -10.18
C LYS A 242 -22.15 -1.63 -11.70
N GLN A 243 -21.43 -0.64 -12.19
CA GLN A 243 -21.30 -0.36 -13.63
C GLN A 243 -20.41 -1.36 -14.35
N TYR A 244 -19.22 -1.65 -13.81
CA TYR A 244 -18.20 -2.45 -14.52
C TYR A 244 -18.14 -3.91 -14.08
N ARG A 245 -18.83 -4.26 -13.02
CA ARG A 245 -18.98 -5.64 -12.51
C ARG A 245 -17.64 -6.40 -12.41
N PRO A 246 -16.62 -5.85 -11.72
CA PRO A 246 -15.32 -6.50 -11.61
C PRO A 246 -15.46 -7.84 -10.87
N ALA A 247 -14.68 -8.83 -11.27
CA ALA A 247 -14.66 -10.13 -10.61
C ALA A 247 -13.79 -10.14 -9.34
N VAL A 248 -12.86 -9.21 -9.21
CA VAL A 248 -11.96 -9.07 -8.05
C VAL A 248 -11.82 -7.58 -7.75
N ALA A 249 -11.85 -7.24 -6.48
CA ALA A 249 -11.55 -5.89 -5.98
C ALA A 249 -10.42 -5.93 -4.94
N GLY A 250 -9.75 -4.80 -4.75
CA GLY A 250 -8.82 -4.59 -3.65
C GLY A 250 -9.42 -3.57 -2.69
N LEU A 251 -9.54 -3.90 -1.40
CA LEU A 251 -10.00 -2.97 -0.38
C LEU A 251 -9.11 -3.06 0.87
N PRO A 252 -8.60 -1.94 1.39
CA PRO A 252 -7.98 -1.94 2.71
C PRO A 252 -9.04 -2.12 3.80
N PRO A 253 -8.67 -2.57 5.00
CA PRO A 253 -9.63 -2.87 6.08
C PRO A 253 -10.57 -1.71 6.42
N ALA A 254 -10.09 -0.47 6.43
CA ALA A 254 -10.93 0.71 6.70
C ALA A 254 -12.00 0.90 5.63
N ALA A 255 -11.66 0.72 4.34
CA ALA A 255 -12.64 0.78 3.25
C ALA A 255 -13.65 -0.37 3.33
N MET A 256 -13.19 -1.59 3.67
CA MET A 256 -14.09 -2.72 3.91
C MET A 256 -15.09 -2.43 5.03
N ARG A 257 -14.64 -1.80 6.13
CA ARG A 257 -15.51 -1.38 7.22
C ARG A 257 -16.57 -0.41 6.73
N SER A 258 -16.14 0.65 6.00
CA SER A 258 -17.09 1.65 5.45
C SER A 258 -18.10 1.02 4.49
N VAL A 259 -17.72 0.03 3.69
CA VAL A 259 -18.65 -0.71 2.81
C VAL A 259 -19.59 -1.57 3.65
N LEU A 260 -19.08 -2.24 4.67
CA LEU A 260 -19.90 -3.08 5.56
C LEU A 260 -20.94 -2.25 6.34
N ASP A 261 -20.57 -1.05 6.77
CA ASP A 261 -21.44 -0.15 7.52
C ASP A 261 -22.43 0.65 6.62
N SER A 262 -22.32 0.50 5.29
CA SER A 262 -23.21 1.16 4.31
C SER A 262 -24.43 0.31 3.97
N ASP A 263 -25.41 0.92 3.28
CA ASP A 263 -26.64 0.24 2.82
C ASP A 263 -26.50 -0.38 1.42
N ILE A 264 -25.28 -0.71 0.97
CA ILE A 264 -25.07 -1.33 -0.35
C ILE A 264 -25.79 -2.69 -0.40
N PRO A 265 -26.69 -2.90 -1.39
CA PRO A 265 -27.37 -4.18 -1.56
C PRO A 265 -26.39 -5.28 -1.98
N ARG A 266 -26.62 -6.50 -1.48
CA ARG A 266 -25.76 -7.67 -1.81
C ARG A 266 -25.71 -7.96 -3.30
N GLU A 267 -26.81 -7.79 -4.02
CA GLU A 267 -26.92 -8.00 -5.46
C GLU A 267 -26.04 -7.08 -6.29
N ASP A 268 -25.80 -5.86 -5.83
CA ASP A 268 -24.92 -4.92 -6.52
C ASP A 268 -23.45 -5.36 -6.49
N LEU A 269 -23.05 -6.13 -5.48
CA LEU A 269 -21.70 -6.69 -5.35
C LEU A 269 -21.57 -8.13 -5.89
N ALA A 270 -22.63 -8.72 -6.43
CA ALA A 270 -22.66 -10.14 -6.85
C ALA A 270 -21.65 -10.51 -7.97
N SER A 271 -21.08 -9.54 -8.67
CA SER A 271 -20.01 -9.80 -9.64
C SER A 271 -18.66 -10.12 -8.98
N ILE A 272 -18.44 -9.63 -7.75
CA ILE A 272 -17.17 -9.79 -7.03
C ILE A 272 -17.08 -11.20 -6.46
N ARG A 273 -16.08 -11.95 -6.90
CA ARG A 273 -15.80 -13.33 -6.45
C ARG A 273 -14.82 -13.38 -5.29
N ALA A 274 -14.01 -12.33 -5.11
CA ALA A 274 -13.08 -12.19 -4.01
C ALA A 274 -12.65 -10.73 -3.85
N ILE A 275 -12.33 -10.35 -2.61
CA ILE A 275 -11.68 -9.08 -2.28
C ILE A 275 -10.30 -9.38 -1.72
N ASN A 276 -9.26 -8.79 -2.31
CA ASN A 276 -7.93 -8.80 -1.74
C ASN A 276 -7.83 -7.73 -0.67
N ALA A 277 -7.47 -8.12 0.55
CA ALA A 277 -7.29 -7.21 1.68
C ALA A 277 -5.85 -7.29 2.20
N GLY A 278 -5.21 -6.15 2.36
CA GLY A 278 -3.84 -6.05 2.83
C GLY A 278 -3.51 -4.61 3.18
N THR A 279 -2.21 -4.24 3.10
CA THR A 279 -1.69 -2.92 3.43
C THR A 279 -1.69 -2.58 4.93
N SER A 280 -2.53 -3.19 5.74
CA SER A 280 -2.57 -3.09 7.20
C SER A 280 -3.20 -4.38 7.78
N PRO A 281 -3.07 -4.63 9.10
CA PRO A 281 -3.69 -5.80 9.73
C PRO A 281 -5.19 -5.85 9.48
N VAL A 282 -5.68 -7.04 9.13
CA VAL A 282 -7.09 -7.31 8.84
C VAL A 282 -7.71 -8.04 10.03
N ASP A 283 -8.70 -7.42 10.65
CA ASP A 283 -9.45 -8.05 11.74
C ASP A 283 -10.24 -9.26 11.22
N PRO A 284 -10.04 -10.46 11.78
CA PRO A 284 -10.81 -11.63 11.39
C PRO A 284 -12.33 -11.46 11.55
N ALA A 285 -12.77 -10.68 12.54
CA ALA A 285 -14.20 -10.40 12.71
C ALA A 285 -14.78 -9.55 11.56
N LEU A 286 -13.98 -8.65 11.00
CA LEU A 286 -14.36 -7.90 9.80
C LEU A 286 -14.49 -8.81 8.57
N VAL A 287 -13.59 -9.79 8.43
CA VAL A 287 -13.65 -10.79 7.35
C VAL A 287 -14.93 -11.61 7.47
N ASP A 288 -15.24 -12.12 8.68
CA ASP A 288 -16.43 -12.93 8.95
C ASP A 288 -17.72 -12.14 8.65
N ALA A 289 -17.84 -10.92 9.18
CA ALA A 289 -19.01 -10.06 8.97
C ALA A 289 -19.21 -9.69 7.49
N PHE A 290 -18.11 -9.43 6.75
CA PHE A 290 -18.19 -9.12 5.33
C PHE A 290 -18.63 -10.33 4.51
N PHE A 291 -18.10 -11.53 4.83
CA PHE A 291 -18.50 -12.78 4.19
C PHE A 291 -19.94 -13.15 4.50
N GLU A 292 -20.39 -12.99 5.75
CA GLU A 292 -21.79 -13.24 6.16
C GLU A 292 -22.75 -12.33 5.39
N ARG A 293 -22.45 -11.03 5.32
CA ARG A 293 -23.33 -10.06 4.65
C ARG A 293 -23.37 -10.23 3.14
N TYR A 294 -22.21 -10.36 2.49
CA TYR A 294 -22.11 -10.32 1.03
C TYR A 294 -21.81 -11.67 0.37
N GLY A 295 -21.35 -12.67 1.12
CA GLY A 295 -20.93 -13.96 0.58
C GLY A 295 -19.62 -13.90 -0.22
N ILE A 296 -18.85 -12.82 -0.07
CA ILE A 296 -17.62 -12.57 -0.81
C ILE A 296 -16.42 -12.93 0.07
N PRO A 297 -15.58 -13.90 -0.33
CA PRO A 297 -14.39 -14.26 0.42
C PRO A 297 -13.38 -13.11 0.42
N ILE A 298 -12.80 -12.84 1.58
CA ILE A 298 -11.75 -11.86 1.78
C ILE A 298 -10.40 -12.57 1.80
N LEU A 299 -9.60 -12.32 0.78
CA LEU A 299 -8.28 -12.91 0.63
C LEU A 299 -7.26 -11.97 1.26
N VAL A 300 -6.95 -12.22 2.53
CA VAL A 300 -5.92 -11.47 3.24
C VAL A 300 -4.58 -11.77 2.59
N VAL A 301 -3.79 -10.72 2.33
CA VAL A 301 -2.44 -10.82 1.76
C VAL A 301 -1.42 -10.11 2.64
N TYR A 302 -0.24 -10.68 2.75
CA TYR A 302 0.92 -10.10 3.43
C TYR A 302 2.01 -9.78 2.42
N GLY A 303 2.58 -8.60 2.52
CA GLY A 303 3.67 -8.13 1.66
C GLY A 303 4.17 -6.76 2.06
N ALA A 304 5.23 -6.33 1.41
CA ALA A 304 5.87 -5.05 1.64
C ALA A 304 6.45 -4.50 0.33
N THR A 305 6.81 -3.22 0.32
CA THR A 305 7.48 -2.59 -0.83
C THR A 305 8.79 -3.30 -1.15
N GLU A 306 9.54 -3.70 -0.13
CA GLU A 306 10.81 -4.42 -0.21
C GLU A 306 10.70 -5.77 -0.94
N PHE A 307 9.49 -6.33 -1.00
CA PHE A 307 9.19 -7.58 -1.73
C PHE A 307 8.47 -7.33 -3.05
N SER A 308 8.41 -6.10 -3.52
CA SER A 308 7.69 -5.73 -4.75
C SER A 308 6.22 -6.17 -4.76
N GLY A 309 5.59 -6.33 -3.59
CA GLY A 309 4.21 -6.76 -3.44
C GLY A 309 3.99 -7.85 -2.40
N ALA A 310 2.98 -8.70 -2.64
CA ALA A 310 2.60 -9.75 -1.73
C ALA A 310 3.51 -10.98 -1.83
N VAL A 311 3.81 -11.60 -0.67
CA VAL A 311 4.62 -12.83 -0.54
C VAL A 311 3.87 -13.97 0.13
N ALA A 312 2.75 -13.67 0.79
CA ALA A 312 1.84 -14.67 1.33
C ALA A 312 0.39 -14.21 1.18
N GLY A 313 -0.53 -15.15 1.16
CA GLY A 313 -1.95 -14.81 1.03
C GLY A 313 -2.86 -16.02 1.02
N TRP A 314 -4.16 -15.72 1.06
CA TRP A 314 -5.23 -16.69 0.92
C TRP A 314 -5.60 -16.90 -0.55
N THR A 315 -5.94 -18.13 -0.91
CA THR A 315 -6.67 -18.44 -2.16
C THR A 315 -8.16 -18.56 -1.87
N VAL A 316 -9.00 -18.43 -2.89
CA VAL A 316 -10.45 -18.66 -2.76
C VAL A 316 -10.73 -20.10 -2.23
N LYS A 317 -9.98 -21.09 -2.72
CA LYS A 317 -10.09 -22.47 -2.27
C LYS A 317 -9.75 -22.62 -0.77
N ASP A 318 -8.62 -22.08 -0.36
CA ASP A 318 -8.21 -22.17 1.06
C ASP A 318 -9.21 -21.44 1.95
N PHE A 319 -9.74 -20.28 1.52
CA PHE A 319 -10.75 -19.55 2.28
C PHE A 319 -11.98 -20.43 2.58
N HIS A 320 -12.56 -21.04 1.55
CA HIS A 320 -13.74 -21.88 1.74
C HIS A 320 -13.49 -23.16 2.55
N THR A 321 -12.28 -23.68 2.54
CA THR A 321 -11.97 -24.96 3.17
C THR A 321 -11.28 -24.86 4.52
N ARG A 322 -10.62 -23.73 4.81
CA ARG A 322 -9.71 -23.60 5.96
C ARG A 322 -9.92 -22.33 6.79
N TRP A 323 -10.72 -21.34 6.33
CA TRP A 323 -10.83 -20.06 7.05
C TRP A 323 -11.23 -20.25 8.51
N THR A 324 -12.25 -21.06 8.80
CA THR A 324 -12.73 -21.29 10.17
C THR A 324 -11.63 -21.84 11.09
N GLU A 325 -10.79 -22.74 10.57
CA GLU A 325 -9.69 -23.36 11.31
C GLU A 325 -8.47 -22.44 11.44
N LYS A 326 -8.17 -21.66 10.39
CA LYS A 326 -6.97 -20.83 10.27
C LYS A 326 -7.27 -19.33 10.38
N ARG A 327 -8.36 -19.00 11.04
CA ARG A 327 -8.85 -17.63 11.25
C ARG A 327 -7.76 -16.74 11.85
N GLY A 328 -7.56 -15.55 11.26
CA GLY A 328 -6.51 -14.59 11.68
C GLY A 328 -5.16 -14.78 11.00
N SER A 329 -4.96 -15.85 10.23
CA SER A 329 -3.79 -16.01 9.39
C SER A 329 -3.82 -15.04 8.20
N VAL A 330 -2.65 -14.65 7.71
CA VAL A 330 -2.47 -13.92 6.44
C VAL A 330 -2.29 -14.87 5.25
N GLY A 331 -2.59 -16.17 5.41
CA GLY A 331 -2.47 -17.17 4.37
C GLY A 331 -1.12 -17.89 4.34
N ARG A 332 -0.81 -18.50 3.20
CA ARG A 332 0.43 -19.26 2.97
C ARG A 332 1.37 -18.55 2.01
N ALA A 333 2.64 -18.94 2.04
CA ALA A 333 3.65 -18.45 1.10
C ALA A 333 3.20 -18.61 -0.35
N PHE A 334 3.44 -17.60 -1.17
CA PHE A 334 3.22 -17.67 -2.62
C PHE A 334 4.21 -18.65 -3.28
N PRO A 335 3.88 -19.22 -4.46
CA PRO A 335 4.80 -20.08 -5.19
C PRO A 335 6.15 -19.37 -5.46
N GLY A 336 7.25 -20.01 -5.03
CA GLY A 336 8.60 -19.44 -5.15
C GLY A 336 9.02 -18.57 -3.97
N VAL A 337 8.18 -18.41 -2.95
CA VAL A 337 8.50 -17.74 -1.70
C VAL A 337 8.77 -18.77 -0.61
N ARG A 338 9.80 -18.54 0.18
CA ARG A 338 10.08 -19.30 1.41
C ARG A 338 9.96 -18.37 2.61
N LEU A 339 9.28 -18.87 3.65
CA LEU A 339 9.11 -18.17 4.92
C LEU A 339 9.74 -18.98 6.04
N ARG A 340 10.40 -18.32 6.96
CA ARG A 340 10.82 -18.89 8.24
C ARG A 340 10.73 -17.85 9.34
N VAL A 341 10.64 -18.35 10.56
CA VAL A 341 10.64 -17.52 11.76
C VAL A 341 11.90 -17.83 12.55
N VAL A 342 12.56 -16.80 13.04
CA VAL A 342 13.83 -16.93 13.76
C VAL A 342 13.76 -16.23 15.13
N ALA A 343 14.51 -16.74 16.09
CA ALA A 343 14.75 -16.09 17.37
C ALA A 343 15.71 -14.89 17.21
N ASP A 344 15.97 -14.16 18.30
CA ASP A 344 16.84 -12.98 18.30
C ASP A 344 18.30 -13.33 17.94
N ASP A 345 18.74 -14.56 18.16
CA ASP A 345 20.07 -15.08 17.77
C ASP A 345 20.15 -15.53 16.29
N GLY A 346 19.03 -15.45 15.56
CA GLY A 346 18.93 -15.86 14.16
C GLY A 346 18.65 -17.35 13.94
N ALA A 347 18.55 -18.16 15.00
CA ALA A 347 18.18 -19.56 14.89
C ALA A 347 16.73 -19.73 14.49
N ALA A 348 16.43 -20.68 13.59
CA ALA A 348 15.06 -20.97 13.22
C ALA A 348 14.29 -21.56 14.41
N VAL A 349 13.06 -21.06 14.65
CA VAL A 349 12.19 -21.55 15.71
C VAL A 349 11.23 -22.63 15.18
N SER A 350 10.69 -23.43 16.11
CA SER A 350 9.66 -24.42 15.79
C SER A 350 8.35 -23.79 15.32
N ARG A 351 7.51 -24.58 14.65
CA ARG A 351 6.14 -24.16 14.29
C ARG A 351 5.36 -23.74 15.54
N GLY A 352 4.50 -22.74 15.38
CA GLY A 352 3.71 -22.18 16.49
C GLY A 352 4.48 -21.24 17.42
N VAL A 353 5.80 -21.14 17.30
CA VAL A 353 6.61 -20.23 18.12
C VAL A 353 6.77 -18.88 17.41
N THR A 354 6.40 -17.82 18.11
CA THR A 354 6.58 -16.45 17.62
C THR A 354 8.04 -16.02 17.62
N GLY A 355 8.47 -15.39 16.56
CA GLY A 355 9.80 -14.80 16.38
C GLY A 355 9.82 -13.83 15.22
N ARG A 356 10.98 -13.45 14.76
CA ARG A 356 11.15 -12.51 13.65
C ARG A 356 10.96 -13.22 12.31
N LEU A 357 10.07 -12.67 11.49
CA LEU A 357 9.80 -13.23 10.16
C LEU A 357 10.97 -12.94 9.21
N GLN A 358 11.41 -13.99 8.51
CA GLN A 358 12.33 -13.90 7.39
C GLN A 358 11.69 -14.43 6.11
N VAL A 359 11.96 -13.73 5.01
CA VAL A 359 11.42 -14.02 3.68
C VAL A 359 12.56 -14.22 2.70
N ALA A 360 12.52 -15.30 1.90
CA ALA A 360 13.43 -15.48 0.78
C ALA A 360 12.62 -15.64 -0.51
N THR A 361 12.87 -14.75 -1.48
CA THR A 361 12.11 -14.69 -2.73
C THR A 361 12.87 -13.95 -3.83
N LEU A 362 12.68 -14.35 -5.08
CA LEU A 362 13.19 -13.63 -6.25
C LEU A 362 12.59 -12.23 -6.39
N GLN A 363 11.39 -12.00 -5.83
CA GLN A 363 10.74 -10.68 -5.80
C GLN A 363 11.53 -9.63 -5.01
N ALA A 364 12.46 -10.06 -4.17
CA ALA A 364 13.32 -9.18 -3.40
C ALA A 364 14.76 -9.07 -3.99
N GLY A 365 14.98 -9.63 -5.18
CA GLY A 365 16.23 -9.53 -5.93
C GLY A 365 17.35 -10.50 -5.48
N LEU A 366 17.11 -11.30 -4.45
CA LEU A 366 18.12 -12.18 -3.86
C LEU A 366 17.66 -13.64 -3.94
N ALA A 367 18.17 -14.37 -4.93
CA ALA A 367 17.95 -15.81 -5.05
C ALA A 367 18.68 -16.54 -3.91
N GLY A 368 17.95 -16.89 -2.86
CA GLY A 368 18.47 -17.73 -1.78
C GLY A 368 18.74 -17.03 -0.46
N ASP A 369 18.92 -15.73 -0.43
CA ASP A 369 19.18 -14.99 0.80
C ASP A 369 17.89 -14.69 1.56
N TRP A 370 18.02 -14.63 2.89
CA TRP A 370 16.90 -14.32 3.77
C TRP A 370 16.89 -12.83 4.11
N ILE A 371 15.77 -12.17 3.80
CA ILE A 371 15.51 -10.82 4.26
C ILE A 371 14.83 -10.92 5.61
N THR A 372 15.42 -10.32 6.62
CA THR A 372 14.83 -10.19 7.95
C THR A 372 13.90 -8.97 7.95
N THR A 373 12.62 -9.20 8.21
CA THR A 373 11.63 -8.14 8.36
C THR A 373 11.64 -7.58 9.78
N SER A 374 10.93 -6.48 10.02
CA SER A 374 10.60 -6.04 11.38
C SER A 374 9.34 -6.73 11.93
N ASP A 375 8.66 -7.55 11.14
CA ASP A 375 7.44 -8.21 11.59
C ASP A 375 7.75 -9.42 12.47
N LEU A 376 7.00 -9.55 13.55
CA LEU A 376 6.95 -10.72 14.42
C LEU A 376 5.78 -11.59 13.99
N GLY A 377 5.96 -12.90 14.03
CA GLY A 377 4.90 -13.83 13.68
C GLY A 377 5.30 -15.27 13.89
N HIS A 378 4.39 -16.16 13.57
CA HIS A 378 4.64 -17.59 13.60
C HIS A 378 4.03 -18.30 12.38
N LEU A 379 4.55 -19.47 12.09
CA LEU A 379 4.01 -20.38 11.08
C LEU A 379 3.38 -21.57 11.81
N ASP A 380 2.15 -21.93 11.48
CA ASP A 380 1.54 -23.15 12.01
C ASP A 380 2.05 -24.41 11.28
N GLU A 381 1.59 -25.59 11.72
CA GLU A 381 1.99 -26.88 11.16
C GLU A 381 1.63 -27.02 9.67
N ASP A 382 0.57 -26.38 9.20
CA ASP A 382 0.11 -26.38 7.81
C ASP A 382 0.78 -25.30 6.96
N GLY A 383 1.68 -24.48 7.54
CA GLY A 383 2.41 -23.40 6.88
C GLY A 383 1.63 -22.10 6.69
N PHE A 384 0.52 -21.92 7.43
CA PHE A 384 -0.15 -20.61 7.49
C PHE A 384 0.63 -19.66 8.36
N LEU A 385 0.80 -18.42 7.86
CA LEU A 385 1.50 -17.34 8.53
C LEU A 385 0.55 -16.50 9.36
N TYR A 386 0.90 -16.26 10.61
CA TYR A 386 0.24 -15.32 11.50
C TYR A 386 1.21 -14.18 11.81
N ILE A 387 0.72 -12.93 11.72
CA ILE A 387 1.49 -11.73 12.10
C ILE A 387 1.06 -11.32 13.50
N ASP A 388 1.98 -11.37 14.45
CA ASP A 388 1.75 -11.12 15.87
C ASP A 388 2.08 -9.65 16.25
N GLY A 389 2.71 -8.89 15.35
CA GLY A 389 3.07 -7.51 15.54
C GLY A 389 4.37 -7.12 14.85
N ARG A 390 5.00 -6.03 15.30
CA ARG A 390 6.28 -5.55 14.76
C ARG A 390 7.30 -5.37 15.89
N ALA A 391 8.54 -5.77 15.63
CA ALA A 391 9.62 -5.64 16.62
C ALA A 391 10.00 -4.17 16.88
N ASP A 392 9.84 -3.30 15.86
CA ASP A 392 10.11 -1.86 15.95
C ASP A 392 8.92 -1.05 16.51
N ASP A 393 7.75 -1.66 16.69
CA ASP A 393 6.56 -1.04 17.30
C ASP A 393 6.37 -1.45 18.76
N VAL A 394 7.17 -2.38 19.27
CA VAL A 394 7.08 -2.87 20.64
C VAL A 394 7.26 -1.70 21.64
N ILE A 395 6.30 -1.55 22.55
CA ILE A 395 6.35 -0.57 23.62
C ILE A 395 7.08 -1.21 24.80
N VAL A 396 8.16 -0.57 25.27
CA VAL A 396 8.93 -1.09 26.41
C VAL A 396 8.46 -0.39 27.68
N ARG A 397 7.57 -1.07 28.42
CA ARG A 397 6.99 -0.57 29.65
C ARG A 397 7.66 -1.19 30.88
N GLY A 398 8.56 -0.45 31.53
CA GLY A 398 9.24 -0.96 32.72
C GLY A 398 10.02 -2.26 32.52
N GLY A 399 10.58 -2.45 31.31
CA GLY A 399 11.30 -3.68 30.91
C GLY A 399 10.42 -4.75 30.26
N PHE A 400 9.09 -4.63 30.31
CA PHE A 400 8.18 -5.55 29.64
C PHE A 400 7.91 -5.10 28.20
N LYS A 401 7.91 -6.05 27.26
CA LYS A 401 7.59 -5.81 25.85
C LYS A 401 6.07 -5.90 25.65
N VAL A 402 5.44 -4.82 25.22
CA VAL A 402 4.01 -4.74 24.90
C VAL A 402 3.84 -4.61 23.39
N SER A 403 3.10 -5.51 22.77
CA SER A 403 2.70 -5.40 21.38
C SER A 403 1.49 -4.48 21.22
N PRO A 404 1.58 -3.36 20.51
CA PRO A 404 0.43 -2.51 20.22
C PRO A 404 -0.70 -3.28 19.51
N GLU A 405 -0.35 -4.20 18.61
CA GLU A 405 -1.32 -4.99 17.85
C GLU A 405 -2.17 -5.89 18.76
N THR A 406 -1.58 -6.46 19.81
CA THR A 406 -2.32 -7.27 20.80
C THR A 406 -3.36 -6.41 21.50
N VAL A 407 -2.99 -5.19 21.89
CA VAL A 407 -3.89 -4.24 22.55
C VAL A 407 -4.99 -3.78 21.60
N VAL A 408 -4.65 -3.42 20.36
CA VAL A 408 -5.60 -3.03 19.31
C VAL A 408 -6.62 -4.15 19.06
N ARG A 409 -6.17 -5.38 18.91
CA ARG A 409 -7.04 -6.54 18.71
C ARG A 409 -8.02 -6.74 19.88
N THR A 410 -7.56 -6.58 21.10
CA THR A 410 -8.43 -6.66 22.28
C THR A 410 -9.47 -5.54 22.29
N LEU A 411 -9.08 -4.30 22.00
CA LEU A 411 -10.00 -3.17 21.92
C LEU A 411 -11.07 -3.36 20.83
N ARG A 412 -10.67 -3.82 19.65
CA ARG A 412 -11.58 -4.12 18.53
C ARG A 412 -12.57 -5.26 18.82
N ALA A 413 -12.25 -6.15 19.75
CA ALA A 413 -13.18 -7.19 20.20
C ALA A 413 -14.34 -6.65 21.05
N HIS A 414 -14.26 -5.42 21.56
CA HIS A 414 -15.36 -4.79 22.30
C HIS A 414 -16.48 -4.37 21.33
N PRO A 415 -17.77 -4.70 21.62
CA PRO A 415 -18.89 -4.47 20.67
C PRO A 415 -19.06 -3.02 20.23
N ALA A 416 -18.75 -2.05 21.09
CA ALA A 416 -18.89 -0.62 20.80
C ALA A 416 -17.76 -0.07 19.92
N VAL A 417 -16.64 -0.79 19.72
CA VAL A 417 -15.46 -0.29 19.03
C VAL A 417 -15.54 -0.54 17.53
N ALA A 418 -15.41 0.50 16.74
CA ALA A 418 -15.26 0.44 15.29
C ALA A 418 -13.80 0.21 14.89
N ASP A 419 -12.90 1.01 15.47
CA ASP A 419 -11.45 0.88 15.23
C ASP A 419 -10.65 1.39 16.44
N ALA A 420 -9.39 0.98 16.53
CA ALA A 420 -8.49 1.38 17.62
C ALA A 420 -7.05 1.52 17.10
N ALA A 421 -6.31 2.41 17.76
CA ALA A 421 -4.88 2.57 17.53
C ALA A 421 -4.17 2.78 18.86
N VAL A 422 -2.94 2.29 18.98
CA VAL A 422 -2.12 2.36 20.19
C VAL A 422 -0.76 2.95 19.85
N ALA A 423 -0.31 3.89 20.65
CA ALA A 423 1.02 4.48 20.53
C ALA A 423 1.80 4.42 21.85
N PRO A 424 3.14 4.35 21.79
CA PRO A 424 3.99 4.54 22.95
C PRO A 424 3.97 6.01 23.35
N MET A 425 3.68 6.29 24.61
CA MET A 425 3.83 7.61 25.19
C MET A 425 4.92 7.59 26.26
N PRO A 426 5.74 8.64 26.37
CA PRO A 426 6.78 8.71 27.39
C PRO A 426 6.21 8.64 28.81
N ASP A 427 6.88 7.93 29.72
CA ASP A 427 6.58 7.86 31.12
C ASP A 427 7.88 7.91 31.94
N GLN A 428 7.97 8.80 32.94
CA GLN A 428 9.19 9.02 33.71
C GLN A 428 9.67 7.79 34.48
N ARG A 429 8.75 6.93 34.90
CA ARG A 429 9.05 5.76 35.74
C ARG A 429 9.23 4.49 34.93
N LEU A 430 8.43 4.34 33.86
CA LEU A 430 8.34 3.11 33.09
C LEU A 430 9.01 3.21 31.71
N GLY A 431 9.58 4.37 31.38
CA GLY A 431 10.15 4.67 30.08
C GLY A 431 9.06 4.95 29.05
N GLN A 432 8.24 3.95 28.75
CA GLN A 432 7.08 4.09 27.85
C GLN A 432 5.83 3.44 28.47
N ILE A 433 4.68 3.93 28.06
CA ILE A 433 3.37 3.35 28.38
C ILE A 433 2.52 3.26 27.10
N PRO A 434 1.70 2.19 26.93
CA PRO A 434 0.72 2.13 25.87
C PRO A 434 -0.44 3.08 26.15
N VAL A 435 -0.79 3.93 25.16
CA VAL A 435 -1.98 4.79 25.19
C VAL A 435 -2.76 4.55 23.91
N ALA A 436 -4.09 4.46 24.04
CA ALA A 436 -4.97 4.14 22.92
C ALA A 436 -5.88 5.32 22.54
N ALA A 437 -6.18 5.43 21.24
CA ALA A 437 -7.32 6.17 20.71
C ALA A 437 -8.28 5.17 20.07
N VAL A 438 -9.60 5.37 20.23
CA VAL A 438 -10.65 4.44 19.83
C VAL A 438 -11.76 5.21 19.13
N GLU A 439 -12.14 4.75 17.94
CA GLU A 439 -13.38 5.14 17.26
C GLU A 439 -14.51 4.21 17.72
N LEU A 440 -15.66 4.77 18.07
CA LEU A 440 -16.85 3.97 18.39
C LEU A 440 -17.70 3.75 17.13
N ARG A 441 -18.45 2.66 17.15
CA ARG A 441 -19.47 2.40 16.12
C ARG A 441 -20.57 3.46 16.18
N PRO A 442 -21.22 3.81 15.06
CA PRO A 442 -22.36 4.72 15.05
C PRO A 442 -23.43 4.30 16.06
N GLY A 443 -23.82 5.22 16.95
CA GLY A 443 -24.82 4.98 17.97
C GLY A 443 -24.38 4.14 19.18
N ALA A 444 -23.13 3.66 19.21
CA ALA A 444 -22.57 2.98 20.37
C ALA A 444 -22.04 4.00 21.39
N ALA A 445 -22.05 3.61 22.67
CA ALA A 445 -21.51 4.38 23.78
C ALA A 445 -20.56 3.50 24.62
N ALA A 446 -19.36 3.99 24.82
CA ALA A 446 -18.39 3.47 25.79
C ALA A 446 -17.43 4.59 26.17
N ASP A 447 -16.96 4.61 27.38
CA ASP A 447 -15.90 5.54 27.82
C ASP A 447 -14.55 4.81 27.93
N GLY A 448 -13.49 5.59 28.12
CA GLY A 448 -12.14 5.04 28.20
C GLY A 448 -11.94 4.08 29.37
N GLU A 449 -12.66 4.23 30.48
CA GLU A 449 -12.51 3.33 31.64
C GLU A 449 -13.24 2.00 31.41
N ALA A 450 -14.42 2.01 30.81
CA ALA A 450 -15.14 0.78 30.41
C ALA A 450 -14.29 -0.03 29.41
N LEU A 451 -13.64 0.61 28.45
CA LEU A 451 -12.73 -0.04 27.51
C LEU A 451 -11.45 -0.57 28.19
N ARG A 452 -10.94 0.14 29.21
CA ARG A 452 -9.81 -0.35 30.01
C ARG A 452 -10.18 -1.58 30.83
N GLU A 453 -11.38 -1.61 31.39
CA GLU A 453 -11.87 -2.79 32.12
C GLU A 453 -12.02 -4.00 31.19
N HIS A 454 -12.51 -3.80 29.97
CA HIS A 454 -12.51 -4.83 28.94
C HIS A 454 -11.08 -5.35 28.65
N CYS A 455 -10.09 -4.46 28.56
CA CYS A 455 -8.69 -4.85 28.38
C CYS A 455 -8.16 -5.64 29.58
N ARG A 456 -8.50 -5.26 30.82
CA ARG A 456 -8.08 -5.98 32.05
C ARG A 456 -8.57 -7.43 32.10
N ALA A 457 -9.71 -7.71 31.51
CA ALA A 457 -10.26 -9.07 31.45
C ALA A 457 -9.44 -10.03 30.57
N THR A 458 -8.60 -9.50 29.67
CA THR A 458 -7.94 -10.31 28.64
C THR A 458 -6.42 -10.11 28.61
N LEU A 459 -5.95 -8.91 28.90
CA LEU A 459 -4.54 -8.52 28.81
C LEU A 459 -3.82 -8.62 30.17
N THR A 460 -2.52 -8.83 30.12
CA THR A 460 -1.69 -8.72 31.32
C THR A 460 -1.66 -7.28 31.84
N PRO A 461 -1.43 -7.04 33.14
CA PRO A 461 -1.48 -5.69 33.73
C PRO A 461 -0.54 -4.66 33.04
N TYR A 462 0.58 -5.10 32.47
CA TYR A 462 1.51 -4.21 31.78
C TYR A 462 1.08 -3.90 30.35
N GLU A 463 0.24 -4.73 29.73
CA GLU A 463 -0.33 -4.53 28.38
C GLU A 463 -1.55 -3.60 28.40
N VAL A 464 -2.26 -3.53 29.52
CA VAL A 464 -3.43 -2.65 29.64
C VAL A 464 -3.02 -1.20 29.38
N PRO A 465 -3.67 -0.48 28.44
CA PRO A 465 -3.37 0.91 28.16
C PRO A 465 -3.48 1.78 29.42
N ALA A 466 -2.52 2.68 29.60
CA ALA A 466 -2.53 3.63 30.71
C ALA A 466 -3.72 4.58 30.60
N ARG A 467 -4.09 4.97 29.37
CA ARG A 467 -5.29 5.74 29.02
C ARG A 467 -5.87 5.26 27.71
N ILE A 468 -7.18 5.41 27.54
CA ILE A 468 -7.91 5.18 26.31
C ILE A 468 -8.78 6.41 26.07
N PHE A 469 -8.60 7.05 24.91
CA PHE A 469 -9.39 8.19 24.47
C PHE A 469 -10.38 7.75 23.39
N VAL A 470 -11.62 8.12 23.55
CA VAL A 470 -12.63 7.99 22.49
C VAL A 470 -12.51 9.22 21.60
N VAL A 471 -12.38 9.01 20.31
CA VAL A 471 -12.21 10.04 19.28
C VAL A 471 -13.27 9.87 18.20
N ASP A 472 -13.60 10.97 17.52
CA ASP A 472 -14.56 10.92 16.39
C ASP A 472 -13.96 10.16 15.21
N GLU A 473 -12.67 10.37 14.92
CA GLU A 473 -11.97 9.73 13.80
C GLU A 473 -10.47 9.55 14.14
N LEU A 474 -9.94 8.37 13.83
CA LEU A 474 -8.50 8.10 13.92
C LEU A 474 -7.76 8.79 12.76
N PRO A 475 -6.61 9.40 13.01
CA PRO A 475 -5.83 10.06 11.95
C PRO A 475 -5.30 9.03 10.96
N ARG A 476 -5.79 9.07 9.73
CA ARG A 476 -5.39 8.16 8.65
C ARG A 476 -4.62 8.89 7.57
N GLY A 477 -3.67 8.18 6.98
CA GLY A 477 -3.01 8.59 5.74
C GLY A 477 -3.84 8.24 4.50
N ALA A 478 -3.34 8.59 3.33
CA ALA A 478 -4.00 8.37 2.05
C ALA A 478 -4.27 6.89 1.70
N ALA A 479 -3.46 5.98 2.22
CA ALA A 479 -3.67 4.53 2.11
C ALA A 479 -4.68 4.00 3.15
N LEU A 480 -5.42 4.88 3.82
CA LEU A 480 -6.38 4.58 4.89
C LEU A 480 -5.77 3.85 6.10
N LYS A 481 -4.45 3.87 6.23
CA LYS A 481 -3.73 3.41 7.43
C LYS A 481 -3.70 4.51 8.47
N VAL A 482 -3.72 4.12 9.76
CA VAL A 482 -3.48 5.07 10.85
C VAL A 482 -2.09 5.69 10.70
N ASP A 483 -2.05 7.02 10.68
CA ASP A 483 -0.80 7.79 10.67
C ASP A 483 -0.27 7.89 12.10
N ARG A 484 0.80 7.16 12.38
CA ARG A 484 1.38 7.08 13.72
C ARG A 484 1.82 8.44 14.28
N ARG A 485 2.37 9.33 13.44
CA ARG A 485 2.83 10.64 13.89
C ARG A 485 1.66 11.53 14.29
N ARG A 486 0.60 11.52 13.46
CA ARG A 486 -0.65 12.24 13.76
C ARG A 486 -1.37 11.65 14.97
N LEU A 487 -1.30 10.32 15.16
CA LEU A 487 -1.84 9.65 16.33
C LEU A 487 -1.13 10.13 17.62
N ILE A 488 0.21 10.17 17.61
CA ILE A 488 0.99 10.65 18.75
C ILE A 488 0.63 12.11 19.04
N ALA A 489 0.61 12.99 18.05
CA ALA A 489 0.22 14.39 18.21
C ALA A 489 -1.21 14.53 18.77
N LEU A 490 -2.17 13.75 18.26
CA LEU A 490 -3.54 13.72 18.78
C LEU A 490 -3.58 13.32 20.26
N LEU A 491 -2.82 12.30 20.67
CA LEU A 491 -2.77 11.84 22.05
C LEU A 491 -2.09 12.87 22.97
N GLU A 492 -1.10 13.60 22.49
CA GLU A 492 -0.47 14.74 23.17
C GLU A 492 -1.46 15.87 23.40
N ASP A 493 -2.21 16.26 22.37
CA ASP A 493 -3.25 17.30 22.43
C ASP A 493 -4.40 16.93 23.40
N LEU A 494 -4.71 15.64 23.52
CA LEU A 494 -5.70 15.13 24.47
C LEU A 494 -5.19 15.06 25.92
N GLY A 495 -3.98 15.57 26.18
CA GLY A 495 -3.44 15.76 27.54
C GLY A 495 -2.72 14.56 28.11
N VAL A 496 -2.06 13.75 27.28
CA VAL A 496 -1.04 12.83 27.77
C VAL A 496 0.23 13.64 28.02
N PRO A 497 0.73 13.73 29.27
CA PRO A 497 1.92 14.55 29.57
C PRO A 497 3.13 14.02 28.78
N ILE A 498 3.77 14.88 28.02
CA ILE A 498 5.08 14.60 27.45
C ILE A 498 6.05 14.58 28.63
N GLY A 499 6.57 13.40 28.97
CA GLY A 499 7.68 13.32 29.91
C GLY A 499 8.86 14.13 29.37
N GLN A 500 9.31 15.16 30.07
CA GLN A 500 10.55 15.82 29.68
C GLN A 500 11.66 14.76 29.59
N PRO A 501 12.51 14.80 28.55
CA PRO A 501 13.64 13.89 28.51
C PRO A 501 14.47 14.04 29.74
N ALA A 502 14.80 12.93 30.42
CA ALA A 502 15.74 12.94 31.53
C ALA A 502 17.01 13.65 31.04
N ALA A 503 17.36 14.76 31.69
CA ALA A 503 18.63 15.41 31.47
C ALA A 503 19.71 14.36 31.76
N ALA A 504 20.54 14.10 30.75
CA ALA A 504 21.68 13.22 30.85
C ALA A 504 22.57 13.78 31.99
N GLY A 505 22.66 13.07 33.12
CA GLY A 505 23.64 13.24 34.16
C GLY A 505 24.78 12.24 33.94
#